data_3cee81fa36f02d1b4611324be836a2db
#
_entry.id   3cee81fa36f02d1b4611324be836a2db
#
_cell.length_a   1.000
_cell.length_b   1.000
_cell.length_c   1.000
_cell.angle_alpha   90.00
_cell.angle_beta   90.00
_cell.angle_gamma   90.00
#
_symmetry.space_group_name_H-M   'P 1'
#
loop_
_entity.id
_entity.type
_entity.pdbx_description
1 polymer ?
#
loop_
_entity_poly.entity_id
_entity_poly.type
_entity_poly.pdbx_seq_one_letter_code
_entity_poly.pdbx_strand_id
1 'polypeptide(L)'
;VLVKYIRDGRAYQVRGSGVVMACYNMMIPHIVSDLPEEQAAALRQQTKSPLIYTTLGMKNWRAVHEIGMGLAMSPGNMHQAVFMDFPVSLGGYEYTRTPDDPCVLQMISSPFGDTVGAPKEEQFSEARYRMLSRGFEVYEQEIRSHLGGMLPSGSFDFDRDVESITVNRWAHGYTSAGSPESVERGRQPFGRITVANCDSAPGADAQLAIEMAARAVRELA
;
A
#
# COMPACT_ATOMS: atom_id res chain seq x y z
N VAL A 1 -10.29 13.64 -26.52
CA VAL A 1 -9.21 14.04 -25.62
C VAL A 1 -7.87 13.89 -26.33
N LEU A 2 -6.95 14.84 -26.15
CA LEU A 2 -5.59 14.76 -26.66
C LEU A 2 -4.63 14.45 -25.49
N VAL A 3 -3.94 13.33 -25.56
CA VAL A 3 -2.94 12.93 -24.56
C VAL A 3 -1.55 13.17 -25.15
N LYS A 4 -0.72 13.94 -24.47
CA LYS A 4 0.70 14.16 -24.81
C LYS A 4 1.58 13.39 -23.83
N TYR A 5 2.61 12.72 -24.33
CA TYR A 5 3.54 11.97 -23.52
C TYR A 5 4.96 11.99 -24.11
N ILE A 6 5.93 11.72 -23.27
CA ILE A 6 7.34 11.60 -23.66
C ILE A 6 7.75 10.12 -23.57
N ARG A 7 8.39 9.64 -24.61
CA ARG A 7 8.99 8.31 -24.66
C ARG A 7 10.36 8.40 -25.35
N ASP A 8 11.38 7.84 -24.75
CA ASP A 8 12.77 7.86 -25.26
C ASP A 8 13.26 9.28 -25.68
N GLY A 9 12.94 10.28 -24.84
CA GLY A 9 13.29 11.68 -25.07
C GLY A 9 12.50 12.38 -26.20
N ARG A 10 11.50 11.73 -26.80
CA ARG A 10 10.66 12.29 -27.86
C ARG A 10 9.24 12.51 -27.38
N ALA A 11 8.64 13.62 -27.82
CA ALA A 11 7.25 13.95 -27.54
C ALA A 11 6.31 13.27 -28.55
N TYR A 12 5.25 12.67 -28.05
CA TYR A 12 4.20 12.04 -28.83
C TYR A 12 2.84 12.58 -28.42
N GLN A 13 1.85 12.38 -29.27
CA GLN A 13 0.46 12.65 -28.93
C GLN A 13 -0.47 11.57 -29.48
N VAL A 14 -1.50 11.26 -28.71
CA VAL A 14 -2.57 10.33 -29.09
C VAL A 14 -3.90 11.04 -28.90
N ARG A 15 -4.81 10.90 -29.87
CA ARG A 15 -6.19 11.36 -29.78
C ARG A 15 -7.08 10.19 -29.44
N GLY A 16 -7.78 10.26 -28.31
CA GLY A 16 -8.79 9.29 -27.85
C GLY A 16 -10.18 9.90 -27.82
N SER A 17 -11.20 9.05 -27.93
CA SER A 17 -12.62 9.43 -27.72
C SER A 17 -12.93 9.69 -26.25
N GLY A 18 -12.18 9.10 -25.33
CA GLY A 18 -12.24 9.32 -23.89
C GLY A 18 -10.95 8.88 -23.21
N VAL A 19 -10.76 9.27 -21.96
CA VAL A 19 -9.61 8.89 -21.12
C VAL A 19 -10.11 8.50 -19.74
N VAL A 20 -9.62 7.36 -19.23
CA VAL A 20 -9.80 6.95 -17.83
C VAL A 20 -8.50 7.24 -17.09
N MET A 21 -8.53 8.14 -16.12
CA MET A 21 -7.40 8.42 -15.23
C MET A 21 -7.39 7.38 -14.12
N ALA A 22 -6.51 6.37 -14.25
CA ALA A 22 -6.36 5.26 -13.30
C ALA A 22 -5.08 5.40 -12.43
N CYS A 23 -4.47 6.57 -12.44
CA CYS A 23 -3.33 6.92 -11.57
C CYS A 23 -3.80 7.43 -10.21
N TYR A 24 -2.87 7.67 -9.28
CA TYR A 24 -3.20 8.33 -8.00
C TYR A 24 -3.93 9.64 -8.23
N ASN A 25 -5.07 9.82 -7.56
CA ASN A 25 -5.93 10.98 -7.77
C ASN A 25 -5.20 12.32 -7.54
N MET A 26 -4.31 12.37 -6.55
CA MET A 26 -3.48 13.55 -6.28
C MET A 26 -2.55 13.94 -7.45
N MET A 27 -2.30 13.04 -8.40
CA MET A 27 -1.46 13.30 -9.58
C MET A 27 -2.25 13.89 -10.74
N ILE A 28 -3.55 13.71 -10.78
CA ILE A 28 -4.40 14.14 -11.91
C ILE A 28 -4.30 15.65 -12.19
N PRO A 29 -4.30 16.56 -11.18
CA PRO A 29 -4.15 17.99 -11.42
C PRO A 29 -2.81 18.39 -12.04
N HIS A 30 -1.79 17.54 -11.97
CA HIS A 30 -0.51 17.76 -12.63
C HIS A 30 -0.50 17.32 -14.10
N ILE A 31 -1.48 16.48 -14.49
CA ILE A 31 -1.60 15.92 -15.84
C ILE A 31 -2.68 16.63 -16.64
N VAL A 32 -3.79 16.99 -16.01
CA VAL A 32 -4.95 17.65 -16.61
C VAL A 32 -4.97 19.10 -16.15
N SER A 33 -4.43 20.00 -16.97
CA SER A 33 -4.24 21.43 -16.63
C SER A 33 -5.53 22.23 -16.56
N ASP A 34 -6.59 21.78 -17.25
CA ASP A 34 -7.82 22.54 -17.45
C ASP A 34 -8.94 22.15 -16.45
N LEU A 35 -8.60 21.37 -15.42
CA LEU A 35 -9.55 20.99 -14.37
C LEU A 35 -10.11 22.22 -13.64
N PRO A 36 -11.40 22.22 -13.28
CA PRO A 36 -11.95 23.22 -12.35
C PRO A 36 -11.14 23.21 -11.04
N GLU A 37 -10.83 24.40 -10.51
CA GLU A 37 -9.98 24.51 -9.30
C GLU A 37 -10.54 23.76 -8.10
N GLU A 38 -11.86 23.75 -7.93
CA GLU A 38 -12.50 23.00 -6.84
C GLU A 38 -12.28 21.48 -6.97
N GLN A 39 -12.33 20.95 -8.19
CA GLN A 39 -12.04 19.53 -8.44
C GLN A 39 -10.56 19.24 -8.26
N ALA A 40 -9.68 20.10 -8.76
CA ALA A 40 -8.25 19.96 -8.60
C ALA A 40 -7.83 20.00 -7.12
N ALA A 41 -8.41 20.90 -6.33
CA ALA A 41 -8.19 20.97 -4.88
C ALA A 41 -8.66 19.70 -4.16
N ALA A 42 -9.84 19.18 -4.52
CA ALA A 42 -10.38 17.95 -3.97
C ALA A 42 -9.49 16.72 -4.27
N LEU A 43 -8.94 16.65 -5.48
CA LEU A 43 -7.99 15.58 -5.88
C LEU A 43 -6.66 15.68 -5.12
N ARG A 44 -6.12 16.88 -4.91
CA ARG A 44 -4.87 17.11 -4.14
C ARG A 44 -4.99 16.69 -2.68
N GLN A 45 -6.19 16.77 -2.08
CA GLN A 45 -6.44 16.36 -0.70
C GLN A 45 -6.42 14.83 -0.50
N GLN A 46 -6.47 14.04 -1.56
CA GLN A 46 -6.52 12.59 -1.50
C GLN A 46 -5.11 11.99 -1.37
N THR A 47 -4.46 12.29 -0.26
CA THR A 47 -3.11 11.82 0.04
C THR A 47 -3.09 10.31 0.33
N LYS A 48 -1.93 9.69 0.16
CA LYS A 48 -1.72 8.26 0.44
C LYS A 48 -0.73 8.10 1.59
N SER A 49 -1.04 7.18 2.51
CA SER A 49 -0.10 6.80 3.56
C SER A 49 1.04 5.97 3.01
N PRO A 50 2.26 6.11 3.54
CA PRO A 50 3.33 5.17 3.25
C PRO A 50 2.98 3.78 3.83
N LEU A 51 3.56 2.74 3.23
CA LEU A 51 3.35 1.35 3.65
C LEU A 51 4.68 0.60 3.60
N ILE A 52 4.97 -0.13 4.68
CA ILE A 52 5.99 -1.16 4.70
C ILE A 52 5.27 -2.50 4.72
N TYR A 53 5.58 -3.35 3.76
CA TYR A 53 5.06 -4.71 3.69
C TYR A 53 6.24 -5.66 3.63
N THR A 54 6.53 -6.31 4.75
CA THR A 54 7.63 -7.24 4.90
C THR A 54 7.12 -8.66 4.79
N THR A 55 7.77 -9.45 3.96
CA THR A 55 7.49 -10.87 3.78
C THR A 55 8.68 -11.68 4.26
N LEU A 56 8.46 -12.62 5.14
CA LEU A 56 9.45 -13.54 5.68
C LEU A 56 9.17 -14.95 5.17
N GLY A 57 10.16 -15.58 4.52
CA GLY A 57 10.15 -17.01 4.29
C GLY A 57 10.64 -17.72 5.54
N MET A 58 9.75 -18.52 6.14
CA MET A 58 10.05 -19.28 7.35
C MET A 58 10.27 -20.76 7.01
N LYS A 59 11.29 -21.39 7.57
CA LYS A 59 11.53 -22.85 7.38
C LYS A 59 10.50 -23.72 8.11
N ASN A 60 9.90 -23.20 9.16
CA ASN A 60 8.83 -23.79 9.94
C ASN A 60 8.08 -22.70 10.70
N TRP A 61 6.93 -23.03 11.29
CA TRP A 61 6.16 -22.10 12.11
C TRP A 61 5.80 -22.66 13.49
N ARG A 62 6.63 -23.56 14.02
CA ARG A 62 6.42 -24.20 15.35
C ARG A 62 6.19 -23.18 16.45
N ALA A 63 7.03 -22.13 16.50
CA ALA A 63 6.91 -21.10 17.53
C ALA A 63 5.63 -20.27 17.40
N VAL A 64 5.18 -20.01 16.18
CA VAL A 64 3.89 -19.33 15.90
C VAL A 64 2.72 -20.23 16.34
N HIS A 65 2.82 -21.54 16.08
CA HIS A 65 1.83 -22.53 16.51
C HIS A 65 1.75 -22.64 18.03
N GLU A 66 2.91 -22.66 18.71
CA GLU A 66 3.00 -22.77 20.17
C GLU A 66 2.24 -21.65 20.89
N ILE A 67 2.31 -20.43 20.37
CA ILE A 67 1.58 -19.28 20.95
C ILE A 67 0.15 -19.15 20.40
N GLY A 68 -0.28 -20.04 19.49
CA GLY A 68 -1.62 -19.99 18.90
C GLY A 68 -1.90 -18.74 18.08
N MET A 69 -0.89 -18.13 17.47
CA MET A 69 -1.01 -16.85 16.77
C MET A 69 -1.46 -17.04 15.32
N GLY A 70 -2.60 -16.41 14.96
CA GLY A 70 -2.96 -16.18 13.56
C GLY A 70 -2.59 -14.74 13.12
N LEU A 71 -2.87 -13.76 13.98
CA LEU A 71 -2.56 -12.34 13.82
C LEU A 71 -2.15 -11.77 15.17
N ALA A 72 -1.06 -11.03 15.20
CA ALA A 72 -0.65 -10.23 16.35
C ALA A 72 -0.62 -8.75 16.00
N MET A 73 -1.16 -7.90 16.87
CA MET A 73 -1.01 -6.46 16.81
C MET A 73 0.10 -6.04 17.77
N SER A 74 1.05 -5.26 17.29
CA SER A 74 2.26 -4.86 18.02
C SER A 74 2.41 -3.34 18.03
N PRO A 75 1.54 -2.60 18.73
CA PRO A 75 1.63 -1.15 18.81
C PRO A 75 2.97 -0.73 19.46
N GLY A 76 3.61 0.28 18.87
CA GLY A 76 4.91 0.76 19.33
C GLY A 76 6.11 0.12 18.64
N ASN A 77 5.94 -1.01 17.94
CA ASN A 77 6.98 -1.56 17.07
C ASN A 77 6.95 -0.93 15.67
N MET A 78 8.04 -1.09 14.92
CA MET A 78 8.09 -0.63 13.53
C MET A 78 6.98 -1.30 12.70
N HIS A 79 6.82 -2.61 12.82
CA HIS A 79 5.71 -3.35 12.21
C HIS A 79 4.57 -3.47 13.22
N GLN A 80 3.42 -2.92 12.89
CA GLN A 80 2.25 -2.85 13.77
C GLN A 80 1.40 -4.12 13.76
N ALA A 81 1.54 -4.93 12.72
CA ALA A 81 0.85 -6.22 12.62
C ALA A 81 1.79 -7.29 12.09
N VAL A 82 1.66 -8.49 12.65
CA VAL A 82 2.37 -9.72 12.24
C VAL A 82 1.33 -10.82 12.07
N PHE A 83 1.32 -11.52 10.93
CA PHE A 83 0.36 -12.58 10.67
C PHE A 83 0.92 -13.61 9.68
N MET A 84 0.40 -14.83 9.75
CA MET A 84 0.65 -15.83 8.73
C MET A 84 -0.05 -15.43 7.44
N ASP A 85 0.57 -15.75 6.29
CA ASP A 85 -0.04 -15.47 4.99
C ASP A 85 -1.41 -16.15 4.84
N PHE A 86 -2.19 -15.69 3.88
CA PHE A 86 -3.54 -16.21 3.66
C PHE A 86 -3.54 -17.71 3.32
N PRO A 87 -4.45 -18.51 3.89
CA PRO A 87 -4.48 -19.96 3.70
C PRO A 87 -5.04 -20.35 2.31
N VAL A 88 -4.35 -19.92 1.26
CA VAL A 88 -4.75 -20.12 -0.13
C VAL A 88 -3.69 -20.94 -0.85
N SER A 89 -4.09 -22.04 -1.46
CA SER A 89 -3.27 -22.81 -2.40
C SER A 89 -3.68 -22.45 -3.82
N LEU A 90 -2.73 -21.96 -4.63
CA LEU A 90 -3.00 -21.49 -5.99
C LEU A 90 -1.84 -21.82 -6.94
N GLY A 91 -2.15 -22.36 -8.09
CA GLY A 91 -1.14 -22.78 -9.07
C GLY A 91 -0.27 -23.91 -8.50
N GLY A 92 1.04 -23.72 -8.49
CA GLY A 92 1.99 -24.67 -7.89
C GLY A 92 2.32 -24.41 -6.42
N TYR A 93 1.73 -23.38 -5.82
CA TYR A 93 1.92 -23.07 -4.39
C TYR A 93 0.90 -23.85 -3.54
N GLU A 94 1.40 -24.53 -2.50
CA GLU A 94 0.58 -25.15 -1.46
C GLU A 94 0.81 -24.43 -0.13
N TYR A 95 -0.29 -24.01 0.49
CA TYR A 95 -0.25 -23.43 1.85
C TYR A 95 0.21 -24.48 2.85
N THR A 96 0.97 -24.06 3.86
CA THR A 96 1.49 -24.89 4.94
C THR A 96 0.38 -25.70 5.64
N ARG A 97 0.67 -26.96 5.98
CA ARG A 97 -0.30 -27.89 6.61
C ARG A 97 0.06 -28.24 8.05
N THR A 98 1.33 -28.30 8.34
CA THR A 98 1.85 -28.67 9.68
C THR A 98 2.88 -27.64 10.15
N PRO A 99 3.09 -27.48 11.47
CA PRO A 99 4.08 -26.54 12.02
C PRO A 99 5.50 -26.80 11.57
N ASP A 100 5.79 -27.96 11.03
CA ASP A 100 7.10 -28.34 10.50
C ASP A 100 7.32 -27.92 9.05
N ASP A 101 6.25 -27.55 8.35
CA ASP A 101 6.32 -27.11 6.96
C ASP A 101 6.82 -25.66 6.86
N PRO A 102 7.44 -25.28 5.75
CA PRO A 102 7.71 -23.88 5.45
C PRO A 102 6.42 -23.05 5.40
N CYS A 103 6.52 -21.78 5.80
CA CYS A 103 5.42 -20.85 5.70
C CYS A 103 5.90 -19.45 5.34
N VAL A 104 4.95 -18.58 5.03
CA VAL A 104 5.19 -17.15 4.85
C VAL A 104 4.58 -16.39 6.03
N LEU A 105 5.38 -15.54 6.65
CA LEU A 105 4.95 -14.62 7.69
C LEU A 105 4.98 -13.20 7.11
N GLN A 106 3.89 -12.48 7.29
CA GLN A 106 3.77 -11.09 6.84
C GLN A 106 3.86 -10.14 8.03
N MET A 107 4.57 -9.02 7.83
CA MET A 107 4.65 -7.93 8.80
C MET A 107 4.31 -6.62 8.12
N ILE A 108 3.35 -5.86 8.67
CA ILE A 108 2.84 -4.64 8.04
C ILE A 108 3.03 -3.44 8.95
N SER A 109 3.38 -2.31 8.34
CA SER A 109 3.41 -1.00 8.96
C SER A 109 2.88 0.08 8.02
N SER A 110 2.08 1.00 8.57
CA SER A 110 1.77 2.28 7.93
C SER A 110 2.37 3.38 8.82
N PRO A 111 3.63 3.77 8.57
CA PRO A 111 4.33 4.69 9.46
C PRO A 111 3.76 6.11 9.36
N PHE A 112 3.82 6.82 10.50
CA PHE A 112 3.53 8.24 10.61
C PHE A 112 4.81 9.02 10.94
N GLY A 113 4.78 10.33 10.76
CA GLY A 113 5.82 11.24 11.24
C GLY A 113 5.86 11.29 12.77
N ASP A 114 6.98 11.77 13.32
CA ASP A 114 7.16 11.88 14.78
C ASP A 114 6.61 13.20 15.32
N THR A 115 6.29 14.17 14.46
CA THR A 115 5.74 15.47 14.84
C THR A 115 4.28 15.36 15.25
N VAL A 116 4.04 15.22 16.55
CA VAL A 116 2.69 15.09 17.11
C VAL A 116 1.86 16.34 16.81
N GLY A 117 0.66 16.15 16.27
CA GLY A 117 -0.26 17.24 15.94
C GLY A 117 0.00 17.93 14.59
N ALA A 118 1.05 17.54 13.86
CA ALA A 118 1.27 18.04 12.51
C ALA A 118 0.13 17.59 11.56
N PRO A 119 -0.16 18.36 10.50
CA PRO A 119 -1.07 17.93 9.45
C PRO A 119 -0.69 16.56 8.89
N LYS A 120 -1.69 15.78 8.49
CA LYS A 120 -1.53 14.40 8.02
C LYS A 120 -0.56 14.29 6.84
N GLU A 121 -0.60 15.24 5.93
CA GLU A 121 0.26 15.33 4.75
C GLU A 121 1.73 15.49 5.15
N GLU A 122 2.01 16.30 6.14
CA GLU A 122 3.36 16.52 6.68
C GLU A 122 3.86 15.24 7.37
N GLN A 123 3.04 14.63 8.21
CA GLN A 123 3.37 13.37 8.87
C GLN A 123 3.68 12.25 7.85
N PHE A 124 2.90 12.14 6.79
CA PHE A 124 3.17 11.16 5.74
C PHE A 124 4.43 11.50 4.92
N SER A 125 4.72 12.78 4.71
CA SER A 125 5.94 13.21 4.03
C SER A 125 7.17 12.86 4.85
N GLU A 126 7.16 13.15 6.15
CA GLU A 126 8.23 12.79 7.09
C GLU A 126 8.43 11.27 7.16
N ALA A 127 7.33 10.51 7.29
CA ALA A 127 7.37 9.05 7.32
C ALA A 127 7.93 8.45 6.04
N ARG A 128 7.56 8.98 4.85
CA ARG A 128 8.13 8.56 3.56
C ARG A 128 9.64 8.78 3.49
N TYR A 129 10.08 9.97 3.87
CA TYR A 129 11.51 10.28 3.87
C TYR A 129 12.29 9.30 4.77
N ARG A 130 11.83 9.12 6.00
CA ARG A 130 12.45 8.21 6.97
C ARG A 130 12.44 6.76 6.48
N MET A 131 11.31 6.29 5.95
CA MET A 131 11.17 4.95 5.42
C MET A 131 12.14 4.68 4.26
N LEU A 132 12.25 5.62 3.32
CA LEU A 132 13.06 5.43 2.12
C LEU A 132 14.57 5.65 2.36
N SER A 133 14.93 6.46 3.37
CA SER A 133 16.34 6.73 3.73
C SER A 133 17.01 5.62 4.53
N ARG A 134 16.23 4.70 5.13
CA ARG A 134 16.77 3.57 5.92
C ARG A 134 17.35 2.48 5.03
N GLY A 135 18.54 1.97 5.40
CA GLY A 135 19.12 0.77 4.78
C GLY A 135 18.37 -0.51 5.19
N PHE A 136 18.61 -1.60 4.47
CA PHE A 136 18.00 -2.91 4.75
C PHE A 136 18.34 -3.41 6.15
N GLU A 137 19.57 -3.18 6.60
CA GLU A 137 20.10 -3.64 7.88
C GLU A 137 19.27 -3.13 9.07
N VAL A 138 18.71 -1.92 8.96
CA VAL A 138 17.84 -1.35 9.99
C VAL A 138 16.54 -2.14 10.09
N TYR A 139 15.97 -2.50 8.95
CA TYR A 139 14.75 -3.32 8.91
C TYR A 139 15.00 -4.74 9.42
N GLU A 140 16.09 -5.38 9.01
CA GLU A 140 16.47 -6.71 9.49
C GLU A 140 16.63 -6.73 11.01
N GLN A 141 17.35 -5.76 11.58
CA GLN A 141 17.57 -5.67 13.01
C GLN A 141 16.25 -5.49 13.79
N GLU A 142 15.37 -4.63 13.30
CA GLU A 142 14.04 -4.41 13.91
C GLU A 142 13.16 -5.66 13.82
N ILE A 143 13.16 -6.36 12.68
CA ILE A 143 12.43 -7.62 12.50
C ILE A 143 12.95 -8.69 13.45
N ARG A 144 14.27 -8.82 13.56
CA ARG A 144 14.94 -9.76 14.46
C ARG A 144 14.56 -9.49 15.91
N SER A 145 14.63 -8.22 16.33
CA SER A 145 14.24 -7.80 17.67
C SER A 145 12.77 -8.06 17.96
N HIS A 146 11.89 -7.71 17.01
CA HIS A 146 10.45 -7.88 17.14
C HIS A 146 10.05 -9.35 17.29
N LEU A 147 10.51 -10.21 16.38
CA LEU A 147 10.20 -11.65 16.42
C LEU A 147 10.84 -12.33 17.64
N GLY A 148 12.08 -11.98 17.99
CA GLY A 148 12.76 -12.50 19.18
C GLY A 148 12.09 -12.12 20.49
N GLY A 149 11.43 -10.94 20.54
CA GLY A 149 10.62 -10.52 21.70
C GLY A 149 9.21 -11.12 21.73
N MET A 150 8.67 -11.50 20.57
CA MET A 150 7.30 -12.00 20.43
C MET A 150 7.20 -13.52 20.52
N LEU A 151 8.18 -14.24 19.94
CA LEU A 151 8.15 -15.71 19.86
C LEU A 151 8.95 -16.35 21.00
N PRO A 152 8.56 -17.56 21.46
CA PRO A 152 9.22 -18.22 22.58
C PRO A 152 10.68 -18.55 22.26
N SER A 153 11.61 -18.12 23.09
CA SER A 153 13.08 -18.33 22.92
C SER A 153 13.52 -19.80 22.91
N GLY A 154 12.69 -20.68 23.45
CA GLY A 154 12.94 -22.14 23.41
C GLY A 154 12.58 -22.80 22.07
N SER A 155 11.67 -22.18 21.30
CA SER A 155 11.14 -22.75 20.05
C SER A 155 11.58 -21.96 18.83
N PHE A 156 11.92 -20.69 18.96
CA PHE A 156 12.31 -19.78 17.87
C PHE A 156 13.79 -19.41 17.96
N ASP A 157 14.45 -19.50 16.80
CA ASP A 157 15.78 -18.95 16.56
C ASP A 157 15.78 -18.30 15.18
N PHE A 158 16.12 -17.02 15.12
CA PHE A 158 16.00 -16.24 13.89
C PHE A 158 16.88 -16.78 12.77
N ASP A 159 18.15 -17.11 13.06
CA ASP A 159 19.10 -17.55 12.05
C ASP A 159 18.82 -18.97 11.57
N ARG A 160 18.21 -19.79 12.42
CA ARG A 160 17.77 -21.14 12.08
C ARG A 160 16.47 -21.15 11.28
N ASP A 161 15.49 -20.34 11.68
CA ASP A 161 14.10 -20.51 11.24
C ASP A 161 13.68 -19.54 10.13
N VAL A 162 14.37 -18.39 9.97
CA VAL A 162 14.11 -17.43 8.88
C VAL A 162 15.03 -17.74 7.69
N GLU A 163 14.43 -17.99 6.53
CA GLU A 163 15.17 -18.29 5.28
C GLU A 163 15.38 -17.03 4.45
N SER A 164 14.41 -16.14 4.41
CA SER A 164 14.47 -14.95 3.57
C SER A 164 13.65 -13.78 4.13
N ILE A 165 14.09 -12.58 3.79
CA ILE A 165 13.40 -11.32 4.14
C ILE A 165 13.25 -10.48 2.89
N THR A 166 12.04 -10.03 2.61
CA THR A 166 11.76 -9.03 1.58
C THR A 166 11.04 -7.86 2.23
N VAL A 167 11.60 -6.66 2.11
CA VAL A 167 11.00 -5.42 2.64
C VAL A 167 10.53 -4.54 1.50
N ASN A 168 9.23 -4.54 1.23
CA ASN A 168 8.61 -3.66 0.27
C ASN A 168 8.27 -2.33 0.95
N ARG A 169 8.75 -1.24 0.37
CA ARG A 169 8.57 0.13 0.89
C ARG A 169 7.81 0.94 -0.14
N TRP A 170 6.52 1.11 0.09
CA TRP A 170 5.67 1.88 -0.80
C TRP A 170 5.44 3.28 -0.25
N ALA A 171 5.99 4.28 -0.93
CA ALA A 171 5.84 5.69 -0.55
C ALA A 171 4.37 6.14 -0.52
N HIS A 172 3.54 5.52 -1.37
CA HIS A 172 2.12 5.79 -1.52
C HIS A 172 1.34 4.46 -1.52
N GLY A 173 1.28 3.81 -0.37
CA GLY A 173 0.71 2.48 -0.19
C GLY A 173 -0.81 2.47 -0.14
N TYR A 174 -1.40 3.00 0.92
CA TYR A 174 -2.85 3.03 1.06
C TYR A 174 -3.45 4.40 0.76
N THR A 175 -4.65 4.42 0.18
CA THR A 175 -5.42 5.63 0.14
C THR A 175 -5.77 6.04 1.57
N SER A 176 -5.52 7.30 1.87
CA SER A 176 -5.95 7.97 3.09
C SER A 176 -6.97 9.01 2.70
N ALA A 177 -8.03 8.54 2.06
CA ALA A 177 -9.06 9.36 1.45
C ALA A 177 -9.32 10.62 2.26
N GLY A 178 -9.45 11.74 1.57
CA GLY A 178 -9.94 13.00 2.13
C GLY A 178 -11.35 12.84 2.70
N SER A 179 -12.04 13.92 2.94
CA SER A 179 -13.45 13.86 3.33
C SER A 179 -14.27 13.16 2.23
N PRO A 180 -15.40 12.51 2.56
CA PRO A 180 -16.31 11.95 1.56
C PRO A 180 -16.67 12.93 0.44
N GLU A 181 -16.79 14.21 0.76
CA GLU A 181 -17.06 15.29 -0.20
C GLU A 181 -15.89 15.50 -1.17
N SER A 182 -14.65 15.44 -0.69
CA SER A 182 -13.47 15.58 -1.57
C SER A 182 -13.32 14.39 -2.50
N VAL A 183 -13.66 13.18 -2.04
CA VAL A 183 -13.68 11.97 -2.88
C VAL A 183 -14.76 12.11 -3.97
N GLU A 184 -15.97 12.47 -3.60
CA GLU A 184 -17.10 12.64 -4.52
C GLU A 184 -16.83 13.73 -5.56
N ARG A 185 -16.31 14.88 -5.13
CA ARG A 185 -15.97 16.01 -6.01
C ARG A 185 -14.81 15.67 -6.94
N GLY A 186 -13.77 15.03 -6.41
CA GLY A 186 -12.57 14.68 -7.17
C GLY A 186 -12.83 13.67 -8.30
N ARG A 187 -13.74 12.72 -8.09
CA ARG A 187 -14.04 11.67 -9.07
C ARG A 187 -15.03 12.07 -10.18
N GLN A 188 -15.56 13.31 -10.16
CA GLN A 188 -16.50 13.76 -11.19
C GLN A 188 -15.87 13.74 -12.58
N PRO A 189 -16.63 13.38 -13.63
CA PRO A 189 -16.14 13.46 -14.99
C PRO A 189 -15.79 14.90 -15.39
N PHE A 190 -14.73 15.07 -16.15
CA PHE A 190 -14.37 16.34 -16.78
C PHE A 190 -14.37 16.17 -18.31
N GLY A 191 -15.44 16.57 -18.96
CA GLY A 191 -15.67 16.33 -20.38
C GLY A 191 -15.63 14.83 -20.70
N ARG A 192 -14.64 14.40 -21.49
CA ARG A 192 -14.43 12.99 -21.83
C ARG A 192 -13.26 12.38 -21.03
N ILE A 193 -13.00 12.87 -19.82
CA ILE A 193 -12.02 12.34 -18.88
C ILE A 193 -12.77 11.86 -17.64
N THR A 194 -12.57 10.62 -17.24
CA THR A 194 -13.12 10.03 -16.01
C THR A 194 -12.01 9.52 -15.10
N VAL A 195 -12.30 9.37 -13.81
CA VAL A 195 -11.33 9.02 -12.78
C VAL A 195 -11.68 7.66 -12.19
N ALA A 196 -10.75 6.71 -12.19
CA ALA A 196 -10.98 5.37 -11.68
C ALA A 196 -9.77 4.87 -10.89
N ASN A 197 -9.99 4.45 -9.69
CA ASN A 197 -9.11 3.65 -8.81
C ASN A 197 -9.68 3.64 -7.39
N CYS A 198 -9.01 3.02 -6.42
CA CYS A 198 -9.45 2.99 -5.03
C CYS A 198 -9.47 4.38 -4.36
N ASP A 199 -8.70 5.37 -4.83
CA ASP A 199 -8.74 6.74 -4.28
C ASP A 199 -10.09 7.44 -4.58
N SER A 200 -10.82 6.95 -5.58
CA SER A 200 -12.16 7.45 -5.97
C SER A 200 -13.30 6.85 -5.14
N ALA A 201 -12.98 6.03 -4.15
CA ALA A 201 -13.89 5.38 -3.22
C ALA A 201 -13.46 5.64 -1.77
N PRO A 202 -14.35 5.44 -0.77
CA PRO A 202 -14.02 5.72 0.63
C PRO A 202 -13.15 4.61 1.30
N GLY A 203 -12.38 3.85 0.56
CA GLY A 203 -11.57 2.77 1.12
C GLY A 203 -10.48 2.24 0.18
N ALA A 204 -9.47 1.61 0.77
CA ALA A 204 -8.36 0.98 0.08
C ALA A 204 -8.65 -0.51 -0.16
N ASP A 205 -9.52 -0.81 -1.09
CA ASP A 205 -10.05 -2.13 -1.36
C ASP A 205 -10.07 -2.42 -2.87
N ALA A 206 -9.72 -3.66 -3.25
CA ALA A 206 -9.70 -4.08 -4.65
C ALA A 206 -11.11 -4.10 -5.27
N GLN A 207 -12.14 -4.49 -4.51
CA GLN A 207 -13.53 -4.48 -4.97
C GLN A 207 -13.96 -3.05 -5.27
N LEU A 208 -13.69 -2.10 -4.38
CA LEU A 208 -13.99 -0.68 -4.59
C LEU A 208 -13.28 -0.13 -5.84
N ALA A 209 -12.04 -0.54 -6.09
CA ALA A 209 -11.31 -0.15 -7.30
C ALA A 209 -12.01 -0.65 -8.57
N ILE A 210 -12.52 -1.90 -8.57
CA ILE A 210 -13.29 -2.49 -9.68
C ILE A 210 -14.61 -1.73 -9.89
N GLU A 211 -15.33 -1.41 -8.81
CA GLU A 211 -16.58 -0.63 -8.87
C GLU A 211 -16.35 0.77 -9.45
N MET A 212 -15.26 1.44 -9.05
CA MET A 212 -14.87 2.74 -9.60
C MET A 212 -14.45 2.66 -11.07
N ALA A 213 -13.79 1.59 -11.48
CA ALA A 213 -13.47 1.36 -12.89
C ALA A 213 -14.74 1.16 -13.73
N ALA A 214 -15.68 0.36 -13.25
CA ALA A 214 -16.97 0.13 -13.92
C ALA A 214 -17.79 1.43 -14.03
N ARG A 215 -17.78 2.26 -12.97
CA ARG A 215 -18.42 3.60 -12.99
C ARG A 215 -17.78 4.48 -14.06
N ALA A 216 -16.45 4.62 -14.06
CA ALA A 216 -15.72 5.49 -14.97
C ALA A 216 -15.95 5.13 -16.44
N VAL A 217 -16.09 3.84 -16.76
CA VAL A 217 -16.43 3.37 -18.12
C VAL A 217 -17.86 3.78 -18.49
N ARG A 218 -18.83 3.61 -17.58
CA ARG A 218 -20.22 4.05 -17.84
C ARG A 218 -20.34 5.55 -18.07
N GLU A 219 -19.54 6.35 -17.39
CA GLU A 219 -19.50 7.81 -17.57
C GLU A 219 -18.93 8.26 -18.93
N LEU A 220 -18.20 7.38 -19.62
CA LEU A 220 -17.68 7.61 -20.98
C LEU A 220 -18.62 7.13 -22.08
N ALA A 221 -19.58 6.27 -21.76
CA ALA A 221 -20.55 5.78 -22.73
C ALA A 221 -21.53 6.90 -23.13
#